data_df18c7e9a31787c70a59d2feee86c97f
#
_entry.id   df18c7e9a31787c70a59d2feee86c97f
#
_cell.length_a   1.000
_cell.length_b   1.000
_cell.length_c   1.000
_cell.angle_alpha   90.00
_cell.angle_beta   90.00
_cell.angle_gamma   90.00
#
_symmetry.space_group_name_H-M   'P 1'
#
loop_
_entity.id
_entity.type
_entity.pdbx_description
1 polymer ?
#
loop_
_entity_poly.entity_id
_entity_poly.type
_entity_poly.pdbx_seq_one_letter_code
_entity_poly.pdbx_strand_id
1 'polypeptide(L)'
;MLPDEPDRLVCDVAVIGAGIAGLTSSIYLRQAGLRVVCLDRQGYPHAKVGESLDWSSPWLLNTLGLSSEALLDARIATPKARIAVNEPGKDVWAAAPPPIIRRSPMRFETLTLHVDREALDRRIYERAVALGVDFIWERVANMDRAGDRLIACITSGGRRVEARWFIDASGTGRFLARALDVPFVEYGRKKVCLWTYFDCEPLDAGTTFFLDSRQPYLSWIWDIPITPQRTSVGLIVAADSVQADRQRGLSPKEILTDALKPYERFAPALAAQPGFEVQATSFQPYVTSRVCGPNWLMAGEAASMPDPLTGNGFTSGMRHARWATRVILRAGDRPELAPADRRWFSRHVHRLGRSFNSHIERVIYQAPVRRGLGMYLATIVYTSFAFFMNALYTRFDPTGPMAMAIFDGVFVAARGWVAAWIALGRVADRLRPAR
;
A
#
# COMPACT_ATOMS: atom_id res chain seq x y z
N MET A 1 -17.71 43.90 -20.65
CA MET A 1 -17.47 43.04 -19.51
C MET A 1 -16.08 42.46 -19.68
N LEU A 2 -15.11 42.81 -18.82
CA LEU A 2 -13.85 42.11 -18.74
C LEU A 2 -14.18 40.67 -18.33
N PRO A 3 -13.54 39.62 -18.89
CA PRO A 3 -13.74 38.26 -18.43
C PRO A 3 -13.41 38.23 -16.94
N ASP A 4 -14.32 37.65 -16.14
CA ASP A 4 -14.06 37.43 -14.72
C ASP A 4 -12.66 36.86 -14.55
N GLU A 5 -11.82 37.50 -13.72
CA GLU A 5 -10.52 36.93 -13.36
C GLU A 5 -10.78 35.52 -12.85
N PRO A 6 -10.08 34.51 -13.36
CA PRO A 6 -10.27 33.14 -12.89
C PRO A 6 -10.09 33.13 -11.37
N ASP A 7 -11.04 32.49 -10.65
CA ASP A 7 -11.03 32.34 -9.18
C ASP A 7 -9.62 31.88 -8.75
N ARG A 8 -8.79 32.82 -8.34
CA ARG A 8 -7.37 32.64 -8.07
C ARG A 8 -7.17 32.41 -6.58
N LEU A 9 -6.59 31.27 -6.25
CA LEU A 9 -6.21 30.92 -4.88
C LEU A 9 -4.69 30.79 -4.80
N VAL A 10 -4.06 31.35 -3.75
CA VAL A 10 -2.62 31.26 -3.49
C VAL A 10 -2.39 30.53 -2.18
N CYS A 11 -1.47 29.55 -2.18
CA CYS A 11 -1.11 28.77 -1.00
C CYS A 11 0.40 28.46 -0.97
N ASP A 12 0.89 27.86 0.12
CA ASP A 12 2.27 27.41 0.19
C ASP A 12 2.44 26.09 -0.55
N VAL A 13 1.47 25.15 -0.40
CA VAL A 13 1.52 23.83 -1.00
C VAL A 13 0.17 23.46 -1.60
N ALA A 14 0.16 23.09 -2.87
CA ALA A 14 -0.96 22.44 -3.54
C ALA A 14 -0.74 20.92 -3.57
N VAL A 15 -1.69 20.16 -3.02
CA VAL A 15 -1.66 18.70 -2.99
C VAL A 15 -2.74 18.17 -3.93
N ILE A 16 -2.34 17.36 -4.92
CA ILE A 16 -3.22 16.80 -5.95
C ILE A 16 -3.59 15.39 -5.55
N GLY A 17 -4.83 15.17 -5.12
CA GLY A 17 -5.37 13.89 -4.64
C GLY A 17 -5.51 13.86 -3.12
N ALA A 18 -6.73 13.56 -2.64
CA ALA A 18 -7.07 13.41 -1.23
C ALA A 18 -7.07 11.95 -0.76
N GLY A 19 -6.27 11.07 -1.38
CA GLY A 19 -5.98 9.74 -0.87
C GLY A 19 -5.05 9.78 0.34
N ILE A 20 -4.68 8.61 0.88
CA ILE A 20 -3.85 8.53 2.10
C ILE A 20 -2.53 9.33 2.00
N ALA A 21 -1.86 9.30 0.86
CA ALA A 21 -0.62 10.06 0.67
C ALA A 21 -0.86 11.58 0.68
N GLY A 22 -1.95 12.03 0.03
CA GLY A 22 -2.31 13.44 -0.02
C GLY A 22 -2.78 13.97 1.32
N LEU A 23 -3.70 13.27 1.99
CA LEU A 23 -4.17 13.65 3.33
C LEU A 23 -3.02 13.69 4.34
N THR A 24 -2.16 12.67 4.33
CA THR A 24 -0.98 12.62 5.23
C THR A 24 -0.02 13.77 4.94
N SER A 25 0.25 14.08 3.66
CA SER A 25 1.08 15.22 3.27
C SER A 25 0.48 16.53 3.78
N SER A 26 -0.83 16.72 3.55
CA SER A 26 -1.56 17.91 3.97
C SER A 26 -1.53 18.10 5.49
N ILE A 27 -1.72 17.02 6.27
CA ILE A 27 -1.66 17.06 7.72
C ILE A 27 -0.26 17.47 8.20
N TYR A 28 0.81 16.82 7.72
CA TYR A 28 2.17 17.15 8.15
C TYR A 28 2.57 18.58 7.79
N LEU A 29 2.18 19.05 6.61
CA LEU A 29 2.49 20.42 6.18
C LEU A 29 1.72 21.46 7.00
N ARG A 30 0.43 21.18 7.31
CA ARG A 30 -0.36 22.03 8.21
C ARG A 30 0.17 22.05 9.64
N GLN A 31 0.60 20.92 10.17
CA GLN A 31 1.28 20.84 11.48
C GLN A 31 2.58 21.66 11.51
N ALA A 32 3.23 21.85 10.36
CA ALA A 32 4.41 22.69 10.21
C ALA A 32 4.06 24.17 9.92
N GLY A 33 2.79 24.56 9.92
CA GLY A 33 2.35 25.96 9.77
C GLY A 33 2.16 26.43 8.34
N LEU A 34 2.32 25.56 7.32
CA LEU A 34 2.15 25.94 5.92
C LEU A 34 0.66 26.00 5.52
N ARG A 35 0.29 26.92 4.63
CA ARG A 35 -1.03 26.94 4.00
C ARG A 35 -1.13 25.86 2.93
N VAL A 36 -2.09 24.93 3.09
CA VAL A 36 -2.25 23.77 2.20
C VAL A 36 -3.62 23.78 1.56
N VAL A 37 -3.66 23.63 0.24
CA VAL A 37 -4.85 23.37 -0.55
C VAL A 37 -4.74 21.95 -1.10
N CYS A 38 -5.73 21.11 -0.81
CA CYS A 38 -5.84 19.75 -1.31
C CYS A 38 -6.95 19.68 -2.37
N LEU A 39 -6.59 19.21 -3.58
CA LEU A 39 -7.51 19.11 -4.71
C LEU A 39 -7.82 17.65 -5.00
N ASP A 40 -9.10 17.27 -5.07
CA ASP A 40 -9.50 15.94 -5.53
C ASP A 40 -10.79 16.04 -6.35
N ARG A 41 -10.97 15.11 -7.28
CA ARG A 41 -12.16 15.04 -8.14
C ARG A 41 -13.42 14.61 -7.41
N GLN A 42 -13.30 13.98 -6.25
CA GLN A 42 -14.39 13.40 -5.47
C GLN A 42 -14.27 13.80 -4.01
N GLY A 43 -15.40 14.21 -3.43
CA GLY A 43 -15.53 14.40 -1.99
C GLY A 43 -15.48 13.06 -1.23
N TYR A 44 -15.30 13.12 0.08
CA TYR A 44 -15.29 11.95 0.96
C TYR A 44 -16.72 11.56 1.40
N PRO A 45 -16.94 10.28 1.70
CA PRO A 45 -16.06 9.12 1.63
C PRO A 45 -16.24 8.30 0.36
N HIS A 46 -15.24 7.41 0.08
CA HIS A 46 -15.42 6.32 -0.89
C HIS A 46 -14.64 5.08 -0.46
N ALA A 47 -15.27 3.93 -0.67
CA ALA A 47 -14.70 2.64 -0.33
C ALA A 47 -13.40 2.38 -1.13
N LYS A 48 -12.38 1.84 -0.45
CA LYS A 48 -11.09 1.45 -1.04
C LYS A 48 -10.66 0.12 -0.45
N VAL A 49 -10.06 -0.73 -1.29
CA VAL A 49 -9.37 -1.94 -0.82
C VAL A 49 -8.02 -1.57 -0.19
N GLY A 50 -7.50 -2.45 0.69
CA GLY A 50 -6.23 -2.28 1.36
C GLY A 50 -6.37 -2.15 2.87
N GLU A 51 -7.11 -3.06 3.45
CA GLU A 51 -7.54 -3.09 4.85
C GLU A 51 -6.45 -3.60 5.79
N SER A 52 -5.53 -4.46 5.30
CA SER A 52 -4.44 -5.01 6.10
C SER A 52 -3.24 -4.09 6.07
N LEU A 53 -2.90 -3.53 7.22
CA LEU A 53 -1.79 -2.59 7.35
C LEU A 53 -0.47 -3.30 7.66
N ASP A 54 0.66 -2.67 7.33
CA ASP A 54 1.97 -3.18 7.68
C ASP A 54 2.36 -2.78 9.12
N TRP A 55 3.48 -3.31 9.57
CA TRP A 55 4.02 -3.13 10.93
C TRP A 55 4.34 -1.68 11.32
N SER A 56 4.55 -0.76 10.36
CA SER A 56 4.90 0.64 10.63
C SER A 56 3.67 1.53 10.81
N SER A 57 2.49 0.99 10.50
CA SER A 57 1.25 1.77 10.52
C SER A 57 0.87 2.33 11.90
N PRO A 58 1.03 1.62 13.02
CA PRO A 58 0.68 2.18 14.32
C PRO A 58 1.47 3.46 14.63
N TRP A 59 2.78 3.43 14.37
CA TRP A 59 3.62 4.61 14.56
C TRP A 59 3.23 5.77 13.62
N LEU A 60 3.04 5.47 12.33
CA LEU A 60 2.67 6.47 11.34
C LEU A 60 1.30 7.10 11.64
N LEU A 61 0.30 6.30 11.98
CA LEU A 61 -1.03 6.77 12.36
C LEU A 61 -0.98 7.65 13.60
N ASN A 62 -0.18 7.26 14.60
CA ASN A 62 0.01 8.06 15.80
C ASN A 62 0.59 9.45 15.51
N THR A 63 1.46 9.59 14.49
CA THR A 63 1.98 10.92 14.07
C THR A 63 0.90 11.83 13.46
N LEU A 64 -0.22 11.26 13.05
CA LEU A 64 -1.41 12.01 12.61
C LEU A 64 -2.37 12.33 13.77
N GLY A 65 -2.10 11.81 14.97
CA GLY A 65 -2.96 11.89 16.14
C GLY A 65 -4.04 10.80 16.20
N LEU A 66 -3.80 9.67 15.51
CA LEU A 66 -4.71 8.51 15.48
C LEU A 66 -4.01 7.32 16.14
N SER A 67 -4.28 7.11 17.45
CA SER A 67 -3.67 5.98 18.16
C SER A 67 -4.37 4.66 17.82
N SER A 68 -3.63 3.55 17.92
CA SER A 68 -4.19 2.21 17.69
C SER A 68 -5.34 1.91 18.64
N GLU A 69 -5.22 2.30 19.92
CA GLU A 69 -6.27 2.11 20.94
C GLU A 69 -7.55 2.84 20.54
N ALA A 70 -7.45 4.12 20.15
CA ALA A 70 -8.62 4.89 19.73
C ALA A 70 -9.32 4.31 18.49
N LEU A 71 -8.56 3.71 17.56
CA LEU A 71 -9.11 3.05 16.39
C LEU A 71 -9.81 1.72 16.73
N LEU A 72 -9.24 0.95 17.65
CA LEU A 72 -9.84 -0.28 18.17
C LEU A 72 -11.11 -0.01 18.97
N ASP A 73 -11.08 0.97 19.88
CA ASP A 73 -12.23 1.39 20.70
C ASP A 73 -13.40 1.91 19.84
N ALA A 74 -13.06 2.64 18.76
CA ALA A 74 -14.04 3.10 17.79
C ALA A 74 -14.57 1.98 16.85
N ARG A 75 -14.07 0.76 16.97
CA ARG A 75 -14.41 -0.41 16.13
C ARG A 75 -14.21 -0.20 14.63
N ILE A 76 -13.32 0.67 14.26
CA ILE A 76 -12.89 0.90 12.87
C ILE A 76 -11.61 0.16 12.52
N ALA A 77 -11.04 -0.54 13.50
CA ALA A 77 -9.90 -1.42 13.35
C ALA A 77 -10.09 -2.72 14.13
N THR A 78 -9.41 -3.77 13.68
CA THR A 78 -9.23 -5.02 14.41
C THR A 78 -7.75 -5.33 14.57
N PRO A 79 -7.33 -6.08 15.61
CA PRO A 79 -5.94 -6.41 15.81
C PRO A 79 -5.44 -7.40 14.76
N LYS A 80 -4.27 -7.15 14.18
CA LYS A 80 -3.54 -8.10 13.36
C LYS A 80 -2.44 -8.75 14.18
N ALA A 81 -2.80 -9.80 14.91
CA ALA A 81 -1.89 -10.47 15.84
C ALA A 81 -1.05 -11.56 15.17
N ARG A 82 -1.44 -12.07 14.00
CA ARG A 82 -0.74 -13.13 13.27
C ARG A 82 -0.98 -13.08 11.76
N ILE A 83 -0.17 -13.85 11.04
CA ILE A 83 -0.38 -14.20 9.63
C ILE A 83 -0.45 -15.71 9.53
N ALA A 84 -1.47 -16.24 8.90
CA ALA A 84 -1.63 -17.66 8.61
C ALA A 84 -1.58 -17.90 7.10
N VAL A 85 -1.11 -19.07 6.69
CA VAL A 85 -1.10 -19.51 5.29
C VAL A 85 -1.71 -20.89 5.20
N ASN A 86 -2.66 -21.05 4.30
CA ASN A 86 -3.35 -22.29 4.01
C ASN A 86 -3.10 -22.64 2.53
N GLU A 87 -2.76 -23.90 2.26
CA GLU A 87 -2.67 -24.45 0.90
C GLU A 87 -3.63 -25.63 0.77
N PRO A 88 -4.28 -25.85 -0.39
CA PRO A 88 -5.16 -26.99 -0.59
C PRO A 88 -4.47 -28.32 -0.31
N GLY A 89 -5.07 -29.16 0.55
CA GLY A 89 -4.55 -30.48 0.90
C GLY A 89 -3.30 -30.47 1.80
N LYS A 90 -2.97 -29.36 2.43
CA LYS A 90 -1.87 -29.22 3.40
C LYS A 90 -2.36 -28.65 4.71
N ASP A 91 -1.62 -28.92 5.78
CA ASP A 91 -1.89 -28.32 7.08
C ASP A 91 -1.72 -26.81 7.07
N VAL A 92 -2.59 -26.13 7.80
CA VAL A 92 -2.51 -24.69 8.04
C VAL A 92 -1.31 -24.41 8.92
N TRP A 93 -0.49 -23.45 8.52
CA TRP A 93 0.55 -22.93 9.39
C TRP A 93 0.33 -21.44 9.68
N ALA A 94 0.73 -21.01 10.86
CA ALA A 94 0.57 -19.63 11.28
C ALA A 94 1.88 -19.10 11.88
N ALA A 95 2.24 -17.88 11.54
CA ALA A 95 3.31 -17.14 12.16
C ALA A 95 2.73 -16.06 13.06
N ALA A 96 3.07 -16.14 14.33
CA ALA A 96 2.79 -15.11 15.33
C ALA A 96 4.13 -14.65 15.94
N PRO A 97 4.16 -13.50 16.65
CA PRO A 97 5.36 -13.10 17.36
C PRO A 97 5.85 -14.22 18.27
N PRO A 98 7.16 -14.56 18.24
CA PRO A 98 7.69 -15.57 19.13
C PRO A 98 7.34 -15.28 20.60
N PRO A 99 7.05 -16.30 21.42
CA PRO A 99 6.70 -16.09 22.83
C PRO A 99 7.74 -15.28 23.61
N ILE A 100 9.02 -15.40 23.24
CA ILE A 100 10.11 -14.63 23.86
C ILE A 100 9.96 -13.12 23.64
N ILE A 101 9.48 -12.70 22.47
CA ILE A 101 9.22 -11.28 22.18
C ILE A 101 8.00 -10.79 22.95
N ARG A 102 6.91 -11.59 22.99
CA ARG A 102 5.69 -11.25 23.74
C ARG A 102 5.90 -11.17 25.26
N ARG A 103 6.83 -11.97 25.80
CA ARG A 103 7.16 -12.04 27.23
C ARG A 103 8.36 -11.19 27.62
N SER A 104 8.96 -10.46 26.70
CA SER A 104 10.14 -9.66 27.00
C SER A 104 9.77 -8.53 27.97
N PRO A 105 10.69 -8.14 28.90
CA PRO A 105 10.45 -7.02 29.80
C PRO A 105 10.23 -5.68 29.08
N MET A 106 10.64 -5.58 27.83
CA MET A 106 10.41 -4.38 27.00
C MET A 106 8.98 -4.26 26.48
N ARG A 107 8.09 -5.26 26.73
CA ARG A 107 6.68 -5.29 26.31
C ARG A 107 6.47 -4.67 24.94
N PHE A 108 7.05 -5.31 23.92
CA PHE A 108 6.85 -4.86 22.54
C PHE A 108 5.39 -5.12 22.14
N GLU A 109 4.67 -4.08 21.85
CA GLU A 109 3.42 -4.21 21.12
C GLU A 109 3.76 -4.65 19.68
N THR A 110 3.53 -5.92 19.42
CA THR A 110 3.73 -6.51 18.10
C THR A 110 2.48 -6.39 17.23
N LEU A 111 1.53 -5.55 17.67
CA LEU A 111 0.24 -5.38 17.04
C LEU A 111 0.36 -4.41 15.87
N THR A 112 -0.10 -4.84 14.71
CA THR A 112 -0.57 -3.96 13.65
C THR A 112 -2.08 -4.13 13.48
N LEU A 113 -2.69 -3.48 12.49
CA LEU A 113 -4.13 -3.36 12.38
C LEU A 113 -4.64 -3.89 11.04
N HIS A 114 -5.85 -4.46 11.09
CA HIS A 114 -6.76 -4.40 9.96
C HIS A 114 -7.74 -3.24 10.18
N VAL A 115 -8.18 -2.61 9.13
CA VAL A 115 -9.00 -1.40 9.23
C VAL A 115 -10.16 -1.42 8.26
N ASP A 116 -11.28 -0.87 8.68
CA ASP A 116 -12.28 -0.38 7.75
C ASP A 116 -11.71 0.87 7.05
N ARG A 117 -11.40 0.73 5.79
CA ARG A 117 -10.73 1.79 5.01
C ARG A 117 -11.59 3.02 4.84
N GLU A 118 -12.89 2.85 4.68
CA GLU A 118 -13.79 4.00 4.56
C GLU A 118 -13.81 4.80 5.86
N ALA A 119 -13.97 4.12 6.98
CA ALA A 119 -14.01 4.75 8.30
C ALA A 119 -12.64 5.37 8.68
N LEU A 120 -11.52 4.68 8.42
CA LEU A 120 -10.19 5.21 8.70
C LEU A 120 -9.87 6.42 7.81
N ASP A 121 -10.09 6.30 6.51
CA ASP A 121 -9.80 7.39 5.56
C ASP A 121 -10.64 8.63 5.91
N ARG A 122 -11.89 8.46 6.36
CA ARG A 122 -12.74 9.54 6.89
C ARG A 122 -12.12 10.20 8.12
N ARG A 123 -11.62 9.43 9.09
CA ARG A 123 -10.96 9.97 10.28
C ARG A 123 -9.72 10.80 9.94
N ILE A 124 -8.95 10.34 8.97
CA ILE A 124 -7.77 11.08 8.50
C ILE A 124 -8.20 12.38 7.80
N TYR A 125 -9.25 12.34 7.00
CA TYR A 125 -9.83 13.52 6.37
C TYR A 125 -10.33 14.52 7.41
N GLU A 126 -11.14 14.09 8.39
CA GLU A 126 -11.63 14.93 9.49
C GLU A 126 -10.48 15.60 10.25
N ARG A 127 -9.39 14.86 10.46
CA ARG A 127 -8.18 15.40 11.06
C ARG A 127 -7.53 16.49 10.19
N ALA A 128 -7.49 16.31 8.88
CA ALA A 128 -6.97 17.32 7.96
C ALA A 128 -7.82 18.59 7.98
N VAL A 129 -9.15 18.45 7.97
CA VAL A 129 -10.10 19.57 8.09
C VAL A 129 -9.90 20.31 9.42
N ALA A 130 -9.79 19.58 10.53
CA ALA A 130 -9.59 20.17 11.86
C ALA A 130 -8.27 20.95 11.98
N LEU A 131 -7.27 20.64 11.17
CA LEU A 131 -6.01 21.37 11.07
C LEU A 131 -6.07 22.56 10.09
N GLY A 132 -7.20 22.78 9.42
CA GLY A 132 -7.39 23.89 8.50
C GLY A 132 -6.76 23.63 7.11
N VAL A 133 -6.80 22.40 6.62
CA VAL A 133 -6.54 22.12 5.20
C VAL A 133 -7.72 22.60 4.38
N ASP A 134 -7.50 23.38 3.34
CA ASP A 134 -8.51 23.80 2.38
C ASP A 134 -8.71 22.71 1.33
N PHE A 135 -9.97 22.31 1.08
CA PHE A 135 -10.30 21.29 0.09
C PHE A 135 -11.03 21.88 -1.12
N ILE A 136 -10.59 21.51 -2.32
CA ILE A 136 -11.28 21.81 -3.58
C ILE A 136 -11.68 20.48 -4.23
N TRP A 137 -12.98 20.23 -4.30
CA TRP A 137 -13.55 19.01 -4.89
C TRP A 137 -13.72 19.14 -6.40
N GLU A 138 -12.62 19.41 -7.07
CA GLU A 138 -12.51 19.52 -8.52
C GLU A 138 -11.28 18.79 -9.01
N ARG A 139 -11.40 18.13 -10.16
CA ARG A 139 -10.27 17.48 -10.81
C ARG A 139 -9.26 18.53 -11.27
N VAL A 140 -7.99 18.33 -10.99
CA VAL A 140 -6.93 19.08 -11.67
C VAL A 140 -6.89 18.65 -13.13
N ALA A 141 -7.18 19.58 -14.02
CA ALA A 141 -7.28 19.35 -15.47
C ALA A 141 -5.97 19.66 -16.19
N ASN A 142 -5.29 20.72 -15.75
CA ASN A 142 -4.06 21.20 -16.36
C ASN A 142 -3.14 21.85 -15.31
N MET A 143 -1.93 22.25 -15.73
CA MET A 143 -1.00 23.01 -14.91
C MET A 143 -0.23 24.03 -15.74
N ASP A 144 0.06 25.15 -15.11
CA ASP A 144 0.99 26.13 -15.66
C ASP A 144 2.40 25.84 -15.14
N ARG A 145 3.37 25.96 -16.04
CA ARG A 145 4.78 25.73 -15.71
C ARG A 145 5.72 26.62 -16.51
N ALA A 146 6.86 26.92 -15.95
CA ALA A 146 8.00 27.52 -16.65
C ALA A 146 9.14 26.49 -16.67
N GLY A 147 9.33 25.85 -17.81
CA GLY A 147 10.22 24.69 -17.91
C GLY A 147 9.76 23.53 -17.02
N ASP A 148 10.60 23.13 -16.08
CA ASP A 148 10.32 22.05 -15.12
C ASP A 148 9.72 22.56 -13.77
N ARG A 149 9.63 23.89 -13.62
CA ARG A 149 9.03 24.52 -12.45
C ARG A 149 7.53 24.69 -12.62
N LEU A 150 6.74 24.23 -11.66
CA LEU A 150 5.28 24.40 -11.64
C LEU A 150 4.93 25.78 -11.04
N ILE A 151 3.87 26.39 -11.58
CA ILE A 151 3.37 27.71 -11.18
C ILE A 151 2.00 27.58 -10.55
N ALA A 152 1.07 26.89 -11.24
CA ALA A 152 -0.31 26.72 -10.79
C ALA A 152 -0.92 25.41 -11.26
N CYS A 153 -1.89 24.90 -10.51
CA CYS A 153 -2.85 23.90 -10.96
C CYS A 153 -4.09 24.60 -11.48
N ILE A 154 -4.65 24.10 -12.59
CA ILE A 154 -5.91 24.55 -13.17
C ILE A 154 -6.93 23.42 -12.99
N THR A 155 -8.03 23.71 -12.31
CA THR A 155 -9.09 22.72 -12.09
C THR A 155 -10.03 22.61 -13.28
N SER A 156 -10.87 21.58 -13.30
CA SER A 156 -11.89 21.39 -14.32
C SER A 156 -12.96 22.49 -14.34
N GLY A 157 -13.14 23.21 -13.21
CA GLY A 157 -13.99 24.39 -13.09
C GLY A 157 -13.32 25.70 -13.51
N GLY A 158 -12.04 25.65 -13.93
CA GLY A 158 -11.28 26.83 -14.36
C GLY A 158 -10.58 27.57 -13.20
N ARG A 159 -10.72 27.11 -11.95
CA ARG A 159 -10.04 27.71 -10.79
C ARG A 159 -8.53 27.54 -10.92
N ARG A 160 -7.80 28.61 -10.62
CA ARG A 160 -6.35 28.68 -10.63
C ARG A 160 -5.78 28.61 -9.22
N VAL A 161 -5.05 27.56 -8.89
CA VAL A 161 -4.39 27.37 -7.58
C VAL A 161 -2.89 27.54 -7.75
N GLU A 162 -2.37 28.67 -7.34
CA GLU A 162 -0.93 28.97 -7.34
C GLU A 162 -0.31 28.50 -6.05
N ALA A 163 0.86 27.84 -6.15
CA ALA A 163 1.57 27.37 -4.99
C ALA A 163 3.07 27.46 -5.17
N ARG A 164 3.78 27.55 -4.04
CA ARG A 164 5.22 27.44 -4.02
C ARG A 164 5.67 26.01 -4.25
N TRP A 165 4.95 25.03 -3.68
CA TRP A 165 5.25 23.61 -3.74
C TRP A 165 4.03 22.82 -4.23
N PHE A 166 4.30 21.72 -4.95
CA PHE A 166 3.26 20.84 -5.47
C PHE A 166 3.56 19.40 -5.07
N ILE A 167 2.56 18.69 -4.58
CA ILE A 167 2.64 17.26 -4.31
C ILE A 167 1.60 16.52 -5.15
N ASP A 168 2.06 15.66 -6.06
CA ASP A 168 1.19 14.74 -6.77
C ASP A 168 0.96 13.47 -5.93
N ALA A 169 -0.22 13.37 -5.35
CA ALA A 169 -0.75 12.22 -4.64
C ALA A 169 -1.99 11.64 -5.33
N SER A 170 -2.10 11.82 -6.65
CA SER A 170 -3.26 11.42 -7.48
C SER A 170 -3.42 9.92 -7.67
N GLY A 171 -2.64 9.11 -6.96
CA GLY A 171 -2.70 7.65 -7.01
C GLY A 171 -2.34 7.11 -8.40
N THR A 172 -3.05 6.07 -8.85
CA THR A 172 -2.89 5.49 -10.19
C THR A 172 -3.18 6.49 -11.32
N GLY A 173 -3.79 7.62 -10.99
CA GLY A 173 -3.96 8.77 -11.88
C GLY A 173 -2.64 9.30 -12.42
N ARG A 174 -1.55 9.29 -11.62
CA ARG A 174 -0.20 9.73 -12.01
C ARG A 174 -0.21 11.05 -12.78
N PHE A 175 -0.88 12.05 -12.21
CA PHE A 175 -1.17 13.31 -12.92
C PHE A 175 0.12 13.98 -13.43
N LEU A 176 1.10 14.23 -12.56
CA LEU A 176 2.36 14.86 -12.97
C LEU A 176 3.18 13.97 -13.89
N ALA A 177 3.21 12.67 -13.67
CA ALA A 177 3.95 11.76 -14.54
C ALA A 177 3.43 11.81 -15.97
N ARG A 178 2.12 11.88 -16.16
CA ARG A 178 1.50 12.03 -17.48
C ARG A 178 1.73 13.43 -18.08
N ALA A 179 1.53 14.48 -17.27
CA ALA A 179 1.69 15.85 -17.76
C ALA A 179 3.14 16.24 -18.11
N LEU A 180 4.11 15.50 -17.57
CA LEU A 180 5.55 15.72 -17.78
C LEU A 180 6.22 14.60 -18.59
N ASP A 181 5.43 13.68 -19.19
CA ASP A 181 5.91 12.51 -19.94
C ASP A 181 6.97 11.69 -19.21
N VAL A 182 6.78 11.51 -17.89
CA VAL A 182 7.71 10.74 -17.06
C VAL A 182 7.39 9.25 -17.19
N PRO A 183 8.33 8.42 -17.68
CA PRO A 183 8.12 6.99 -17.79
C PRO A 183 8.13 6.31 -16.42
N PHE A 184 7.69 5.05 -16.39
CA PHE A 184 7.71 4.18 -15.22
C PHE A 184 8.22 2.79 -15.58
N VAL A 185 8.69 2.05 -14.60
CA VAL A 185 9.15 0.67 -14.74
C VAL A 185 8.16 -0.24 -14.03
N GLU A 186 7.61 -1.20 -14.77
CA GLU A 186 6.69 -2.21 -14.25
C GLU A 186 7.45 -3.43 -13.72
N TYR A 187 6.82 -4.13 -12.77
CA TYR A 187 7.35 -5.32 -12.13
C TYR A 187 6.32 -6.46 -12.21
N GLY A 188 6.80 -7.63 -12.59
CA GLY A 188 5.99 -8.84 -12.68
C GLY A 188 4.91 -8.79 -13.75
N ARG A 189 3.90 -9.66 -13.58
CA ARG A 189 2.75 -9.73 -14.48
C ARG A 189 1.66 -8.76 -14.03
N LYS A 190 0.83 -8.34 -14.99
CA LYS A 190 -0.45 -7.71 -14.70
C LYS A 190 -1.35 -8.68 -13.95
N LYS A 191 -1.99 -8.21 -12.90
CA LYS A 191 -2.87 -8.97 -12.01
C LYS A 191 -4.26 -8.37 -11.97
N VAL A 192 -5.23 -9.21 -11.65
CA VAL A 192 -6.59 -8.80 -11.31
C VAL A 192 -6.82 -9.11 -9.84
N CYS A 193 -7.46 -8.17 -9.18
CA CYS A 193 -7.98 -8.26 -7.84
C CYS A 193 -9.50 -8.35 -7.94
N LEU A 194 -10.07 -9.43 -7.40
CA LEU A 194 -11.51 -9.62 -7.24
C LEU A 194 -11.78 -9.71 -5.74
N TRP A 195 -12.71 -8.91 -5.18
CA TRP A 195 -12.98 -8.98 -3.75
C TRP A 195 -14.43 -8.68 -3.41
N THR A 196 -14.80 -9.13 -2.22
CA THR A 196 -16.10 -8.91 -1.61
C THR A 196 -15.96 -8.79 -0.09
N TYR A 197 -17.06 -8.46 0.56
CA TYR A 197 -17.17 -8.45 2.01
C TYR A 197 -18.26 -9.44 2.43
N PHE A 198 -17.93 -10.33 3.37
CA PHE A 198 -18.89 -11.22 3.98
C PHE A 198 -19.19 -10.78 5.42
N ASP A 199 -20.47 -10.77 5.77
CA ASP A 199 -20.92 -10.65 7.15
C ASP A 199 -20.80 -12.04 7.81
N CYS A 200 -19.68 -12.30 8.40
CA CYS A 200 -19.36 -13.55 9.07
C CYS A 200 -18.32 -13.33 10.16
N GLU A 201 -18.29 -14.24 11.13
CA GLU A 201 -17.25 -14.23 12.15
C GLU A 201 -15.87 -14.45 11.53
N PRO A 202 -14.85 -13.71 11.99
CA PRO A 202 -13.48 -13.87 11.52
C PRO A 202 -12.94 -15.25 11.91
N LEU A 203 -12.03 -15.77 11.08
CA LEU A 203 -11.35 -17.04 11.36
C LEU A 203 -10.49 -16.92 12.64
N ASP A 204 -9.85 -15.76 12.79
CA ASP A 204 -9.06 -15.40 13.97
C ASP A 204 -8.60 -13.91 13.93
N ALA A 205 -7.80 -13.51 14.93
CA ALA A 205 -7.24 -12.16 15.02
C ALA A 205 -6.01 -11.95 14.12
N GLY A 206 -6.10 -12.29 12.82
CA GLY A 206 -4.99 -12.17 11.90
C GLY A 206 -5.40 -12.15 10.44
N THR A 207 -4.41 -11.99 9.54
CA THR A 207 -4.61 -12.20 8.10
C THR A 207 -4.40 -13.67 7.78
N THR A 208 -5.35 -14.31 7.09
CA THR A 208 -5.15 -15.64 6.53
C THR A 208 -5.01 -15.54 5.00
N PHE A 209 -3.95 -16.14 4.48
CA PHE A 209 -3.73 -16.32 3.06
C PHE A 209 -4.03 -17.76 2.66
N PHE A 210 -4.76 -17.92 1.56
CA PHE A 210 -4.99 -19.19 0.92
C PHE A 210 -4.25 -19.15 -0.41
N LEU A 211 -3.21 -19.98 -0.54
CA LEU A 211 -2.33 -19.98 -1.70
C LEU A 211 -2.72 -21.09 -2.67
N ASP A 212 -2.87 -20.76 -3.94
CA ASP A 212 -2.97 -21.78 -4.99
C ASP A 212 -1.63 -21.90 -5.73
N SER A 213 -0.83 -22.87 -5.32
CA SER A 213 0.47 -23.18 -5.89
C SER A 213 0.43 -24.15 -7.09
N ARG A 214 -0.74 -24.58 -7.51
CA ARG A 214 -0.92 -25.50 -8.65
C ARG A 214 -0.65 -24.81 -9.98
N GLN A 215 -0.85 -23.49 -10.02
CA GLN A 215 -0.59 -22.64 -11.18
C GLN A 215 0.90 -22.30 -11.31
N PRO A 216 1.42 -22.10 -12.54
CA PRO A 216 2.81 -21.67 -12.76
C PRO A 216 3.13 -20.31 -12.14
N TYR A 217 2.13 -19.45 -11.99
CA TYR A 217 2.20 -18.15 -11.35
C TYR A 217 1.24 -18.14 -10.16
N LEU A 218 1.75 -17.78 -8.97
CA LEU A 218 0.97 -17.88 -7.74
C LEU A 218 -0.31 -17.03 -7.82
N SER A 219 -1.45 -17.66 -7.50
CA SER A 219 -2.67 -16.97 -7.11
C SER A 219 -2.90 -17.13 -5.61
N TRP A 220 -3.56 -16.16 -5.00
CA TRP A 220 -3.80 -16.20 -3.57
C TRP A 220 -5.06 -15.44 -3.18
N ILE A 221 -5.67 -15.91 -2.10
CA ILE A 221 -6.85 -15.32 -1.50
C ILE A 221 -6.45 -14.75 -0.14
N TRP A 222 -7.02 -13.62 0.22
CA TRP A 222 -6.96 -13.12 1.59
C TRP A 222 -8.30 -13.30 2.30
N ASP A 223 -8.23 -13.51 3.61
CA ASP A 223 -9.32 -13.45 4.57
C ASP A 223 -8.87 -12.47 5.68
N ILE A 224 -9.48 -11.29 5.72
CA ILE A 224 -9.06 -10.18 6.58
C ILE A 224 -10.26 -9.69 7.39
N PRO A 225 -10.28 -9.90 8.71
CA PRO A 225 -11.33 -9.39 9.58
C PRO A 225 -11.20 -7.86 9.71
N ILE A 226 -12.16 -7.11 9.17
CA ILE A 226 -12.17 -5.64 9.25
C ILE A 226 -13.00 -5.12 10.42
N THR A 227 -14.03 -5.87 10.81
CA THR A 227 -14.76 -5.70 12.07
C THR A 227 -15.02 -7.07 12.70
N PRO A 228 -15.52 -7.15 13.95
CA PRO A 228 -15.86 -8.44 14.56
C PRO A 228 -16.91 -9.27 13.80
N GLN A 229 -17.68 -8.64 12.92
CA GLN A 229 -18.75 -9.29 12.16
C GLN A 229 -18.57 -9.24 10.65
N ARG A 230 -17.50 -8.58 10.15
CA ARG A 230 -17.30 -8.37 8.70
C ARG A 230 -15.88 -8.70 8.29
N THR A 231 -15.77 -9.52 7.27
CA THR A 231 -14.51 -10.00 6.73
C THR A 231 -14.36 -9.59 5.27
N SER A 232 -13.23 -9.02 4.91
CA SER A 232 -12.81 -8.78 3.52
C SER A 232 -12.20 -10.06 2.97
N VAL A 233 -12.73 -10.54 1.84
CA VAL A 233 -12.22 -11.72 1.14
C VAL A 233 -11.97 -11.35 -0.31
N GLY A 234 -10.78 -11.67 -0.82
CA GLY A 234 -10.49 -11.39 -2.22
C GLY A 234 -9.39 -12.25 -2.80
N LEU A 235 -9.37 -12.31 -4.11
CA LEU A 235 -8.48 -13.10 -4.94
C LEU A 235 -7.54 -12.21 -5.74
N ILE A 236 -6.26 -12.51 -5.70
CA ILE A 236 -5.25 -11.98 -6.63
C ILE A 236 -4.84 -13.09 -7.57
N VAL A 237 -4.97 -12.83 -8.85
CA VAL A 237 -4.69 -13.79 -9.93
C VAL A 237 -4.09 -13.08 -11.14
N ALA A 238 -3.31 -13.77 -11.96
CA ALA A 238 -2.76 -13.22 -13.18
C ALA A 238 -3.88 -12.80 -14.16
N ALA A 239 -3.72 -11.68 -14.84
CA ALA A 239 -4.76 -11.11 -15.69
C ALA A 239 -5.10 -12.00 -16.90
N ASP A 240 -4.13 -12.74 -17.42
CA ASP A 240 -4.32 -13.70 -18.50
C ASP A 240 -5.22 -14.87 -18.08
N SER A 241 -5.12 -15.34 -16.83
CA SER A 241 -6.03 -16.38 -16.30
C SER A 241 -7.47 -15.89 -16.25
N VAL A 242 -7.71 -14.66 -15.74
CA VAL A 242 -9.05 -14.06 -15.71
C VAL A 242 -9.59 -13.86 -17.14
N GLN A 243 -8.74 -13.47 -18.08
CA GLN A 243 -9.13 -13.32 -19.48
C GLN A 243 -9.59 -14.66 -20.07
N ALA A 244 -8.87 -15.75 -19.81
CA ALA A 244 -9.26 -17.09 -20.23
C ALA A 244 -10.60 -17.53 -19.62
N ASP A 245 -10.83 -17.25 -18.34
CA ASP A 245 -12.10 -17.55 -17.65
C ASP A 245 -13.27 -16.76 -18.24
N ARG A 246 -13.06 -15.47 -18.54
CA ARG A 246 -14.07 -14.63 -19.20
C ARG A 246 -14.40 -15.12 -20.63
N GLN A 247 -13.41 -15.61 -21.37
CA GLN A 247 -13.65 -16.22 -22.69
C GLN A 247 -14.50 -17.49 -22.59
N ARG A 248 -14.48 -18.19 -21.46
CA ARG A 248 -15.37 -19.31 -21.14
C ARG A 248 -16.74 -18.87 -20.62
N GLY A 249 -17.02 -17.58 -20.57
CA GLY A 249 -18.29 -17.00 -20.13
C GLY A 249 -18.43 -16.75 -18.63
N LEU A 250 -17.38 -16.95 -17.83
CA LEU A 250 -17.44 -16.75 -16.38
C LEU A 250 -17.45 -15.25 -16.01
N SER A 251 -18.38 -14.89 -15.14
CA SER A 251 -18.43 -13.58 -14.49
C SER A 251 -17.37 -13.45 -13.39
N PRO A 252 -17.02 -12.22 -12.97
CA PRO A 252 -16.11 -12.01 -11.83
C PRO A 252 -16.55 -12.74 -10.56
N LYS A 253 -17.85 -12.85 -10.33
CA LYS A 253 -18.43 -13.55 -9.18
C LYS A 253 -18.20 -15.06 -9.26
N GLU A 254 -18.41 -15.66 -10.42
CA GLU A 254 -18.16 -17.07 -10.63
C GLU A 254 -16.68 -17.41 -10.47
N ILE A 255 -15.78 -16.58 -11.03
CA ILE A 255 -14.32 -16.74 -10.87
C ILE A 255 -13.93 -16.71 -9.39
N LEU A 256 -14.42 -15.72 -8.62
CA LEU A 256 -14.15 -15.65 -7.19
C LEU A 256 -14.74 -16.84 -6.44
N THR A 257 -16.00 -17.20 -6.72
CA THR A 257 -16.69 -18.33 -6.08
C THR A 257 -15.92 -19.63 -6.32
N ASP A 258 -15.49 -19.89 -7.54
CA ASP A 258 -14.74 -21.12 -7.88
C ASP A 258 -13.37 -21.17 -7.20
N ALA A 259 -12.73 -20.01 -6.99
CA ALA A 259 -11.49 -19.93 -6.21
C ALA A 259 -11.70 -20.20 -4.72
N LEU A 260 -12.86 -19.84 -4.16
CA LEU A 260 -13.19 -20.02 -2.74
C LEU A 260 -13.67 -21.44 -2.40
N LYS A 261 -14.37 -22.12 -3.31
CA LYS A 261 -14.96 -23.46 -3.11
C LYS A 261 -14.02 -24.52 -2.53
N PRO A 262 -12.72 -24.58 -2.89
CA PRO A 262 -11.83 -25.61 -2.34
C PRO A 262 -11.55 -25.48 -0.84
N TYR A 263 -11.97 -24.39 -0.22
CA TYR A 263 -11.69 -24.09 1.19
C TYR A 263 -12.99 -24.09 2.01
N GLU A 264 -13.13 -25.04 2.94
CA GLU A 264 -14.30 -25.19 3.81
C GLU A 264 -14.66 -23.91 4.58
N ARG A 265 -13.65 -23.07 4.86
CA ARG A 265 -13.81 -21.78 5.54
C ARG A 265 -14.87 -20.89 4.88
N PHE A 266 -14.99 -20.91 3.58
CA PHE A 266 -15.88 -20.00 2.85
C PHE A 266 -17.27 -20.60 2.56
N ALA A 267 -17.46 -21.91 2.74
CA ALA A 267 -18.73 -22.57 2.44
C ALA A 267 -19.93 -21.97 3.18
N PRO A 268 -19.87 -21.66 4.51
CA PRO A 268 -20.98 -21.03 5.22
C PRO A 268 -21.32 -19.64 4.69
N ALA A 269 -20.30 -18.79 4.40
CA ALA A 269 -20.50 -17.44 3.91
C ALA A 269 -21.11 -17.43 2.49
N LEU A 270 -20.64 -18.32 1.61
CA LEU A 270 -21.18 -18.49 0.25
C LEU A 270 -22.64 -18.96 0.28
N ALA A 271 -22.99 -19.85 1.20
CA ALA A 271 -24.36 -20.36 1.36
C ALA A 271 -25.30 -19.28 1.95
N ALA A 272 -24.84 -18.55 2.96
CA ALA A 272 -25.64 -17.53 3.65
C ALA A 272 -25.86 -16.26 2.79
N GLN A 273 -24.94 -15.94 1.90
CA GLN A 273 -24.95 -14.70 1.12
C GLN A 273 -24.77 -14.96 -0.39
N PRO A 274 -25.68 -15.72 -1.04
CA PRO A 274 -25.53 -16.07 -2.46
C PRO A 274 -25.59 -14.85 -3.40
N GLY A 275 -26.15 -13.73 -2.92
CA GLY A 275 -26.28 -12.47 -3.65
C GLY A 275 -25.10 -11.52 -3.53
N PHE A 276 -23.95 -11.91 -2.94
CA PHE A 276 -22.84 -11.00 -2.73
C PHE A 276 -22.34 -10.36 -4.04
N GLU A 277 -21.91 -9.10 -3.94
CA GLU A 277 -21.34 -8.36 -5.05
C GLU A 277 -19.82 -8.47 -5.06
N VAL A 278 -19.23 -8.53 -6.26
CA VAL A 278 -17.78 -8.59 -6.45
C VAL A 278 -17.27 -7.30 -7.06
N GLN A 279 -16.34 -6.67 -6.37
CA GLN A 279 -15.57 -5.57 -6.89
C GLN A 279 -14.35 -6.10 -7.63
N ALA A 280 -13.91 -5.37 -8.67
CA ALA A 280 -12.79 -5.79 -9.50
C ALA A 280 -11.89 -4.60 -9.86
N THR A 281 -10.60 -4.82 -9.80
CA THR A 281 -9.60 -3.89 -10.34
C THR A 281 -8.44 -4.65 -10.93
N SER A 282 -7.72 -4.02 -11.86
CA SER A 282 -6.47 -4.58 -12.40
C SER A 282 -5.30 -3.68 -12.03
N PHE A 283 -4.16 -4.29 -11.76
CA PHE A 283 -2.96 -3.57 -11.41
C PHE A 283 -1.70 -4.29 -11.90
N GLN A 284 -0.63 -3.54 -12.02
CA GLN A 284 0.73 -4.05 -12.17
C GLN A 284 1.63 -3.16 -11.33
N PRO A 285 2.41 -3.71 -10.41
CA PRO A 285 3.33 -2.91 -9.60
C PRO A 285 4.29 -2.11 -10.47
N TYR A 286 4.57 -0.87 -10.10
CA TYR A 286 5.47 0.00 -10.86
C TYR A 286 6.22 1.01 -9.98
N VAL A 287 7.25 1.60 -10.56
CA VAL A 287 7.97 2.74 -9.99
C VAL A 287 8.17 3.79 -11.07
N THR A 288 7.72 5.02 -10.81
CA THR A 288 7.90 6.18 -11.70
C THR A 288 9.37 6.59 -11.73
N SER A 289 9.92 6.83 -12.93
CA SER A 289 11.36 7.02 -13.11
C SER A 289 11.89 8.33 -12.51
N ARG A 290 11.06 9.37 -12.45
CA ARG A 290 11.37 10.66 -11.85
C ARG A 290 10.23 11.08 -10.91
N VAL A 291 10.50 11.19 -9.63
CA VAL A 291 9.50 11.42 -8.59
C VAL A 291 9.57 12.81 -7.95
N CYS A 292 10.47 13.67 -8.44
CA CYS A 292 10.54 15.06 -8.01
C CYS A 292 11.22 15.96 -9.05
N GLY A 293 10.95 17.25 -8.95
CA GLY A 293 11.56 18.32 -9.73
C GLY A 293 11.93 19.53 -8.87
N PRO A 294 12.04 20.72 -9.48
CA PRO A 294 12.46 21.92 -8.75
C PRO A 294 11.56 22.23 -7.55
N ASN A 295 10.25 22.19 -7.73
CA ASN A 295 9.28 22.54 -6.69
C ASN A 295 8.09 21.57 -6.64
N TRP A 296 8.25 20.36 -7.13
CA TRP A 296 7.21 19.32 -7.10
C TRP A 296 7.76 17.97 -6.70
N LEU A 297 6.88 17.15 -6.08
CA LEU A 297 7.16 15.80 -5.60
C LEU A 297 5.97 14.89 -5.91
N MET A 298 6.23 13.60 -6.09
CA MET A 298 5.20 12.58 -6.21
C MET A 298 5.16 11.71 -4.95
N ALA A 299 3.97 11.38 -4.47
CA ALA A 299 3.78 10.56 -3.28
C ALA A 299 2.72 9.47 -3.49
N GLY A 300 2.80 8.38 -2.72
CA GLY A 300 1.91 7.24 -2.86
C GLY A 300 2.05 6.57 -4.23
N GLU A 301 0.94 6.11 -4.78
CA GLU A 301 0.93 5.41 -6.07
C GLU A 301 1.25 6.33 -7.26
N ALA A 302 1.16 7.64 -7.14
CA ALA A 302 1.70 8.54 -8.17
C ALA A 302 3.23 8.36 -8.35
N ALA A 303 3.94 8.02 -7.28
CA ALA A 303 5.38 7.76 -7.29
C ALA A 303 5.71 6.27 -7.50
N SER A 304 5.04 5.37 -6.80
CA SER A 304 5.21 3.92 -6.95
C SER A 304 4.02 3.15 -6.40
N MET A 305 3.59 2.14 -7.13
CA MET A 305 2.59 1.17 -6.71
C MET A 305 3.28 -0.10 -6.20
N PRO A 306 3.20 -0.42 -4.90
CA PRO A 306 3.71 -1.68 -4.39
C PRO A 306 2.74 -2.82 -4.66
N ASP A 307 3.26 -4.05 -4.66
CA ASP A 307 2.42 -5.25 -4.68
C ASP A 307 1.62 -5.37 -3.37
N PRO A 308 0.32 -5.69 -3.43
CA PRO A 308 -0.56 -5.72 -2.26
C PRO A 308 -0.24 -6.83 -1.26
N LEU A 309 0.51 -7.87 -1.64
CA LEU A 309 0.78 -9.04 -0.79
C LEU A 309 1.37 -8.66 0.59
N THR A 310 2.15 -7.58 0.65
CA THR A 310 2.80 -7.12 1.89
C THR A 310 1.98 -6.11 2.69
N GLY A 311 0.83 -5.66 2.18
CA GLY A 311 -0.05 -4.70 2.85
C GLY A 311 0.56 -3.31 3.05
N ASN A 312 1.60 -2.94 2.28
CA ASN A 312 2.37 -1.72 2.53
C ASN A 312 2.03 -0.53 1.61
N GLY A 313 1.01 -0.64 0.78
CA GLY A 313 0.56 0.46 -0.07
C GLY A 313 0.17 1.71 0.71
N PHE A 314 -0.60 1.50 1.78
CA PHE A 314 -1.03 2.54 2.70
C PHE A 314 0.16 3.26 3.35
N THR A 315 1.04 2.51 3.99
CA THR A 315 2.18 3.06 4.72
C THR A 315 3.30 3.59 3.81
N SER A 316 3.44 3.07 2.59
CA SER A 316 4.32 3.67 1.58
C SER A 316 3.86 5.08 1.23
N GLY A 317 2.55 5.29 1.05
CA GLY A 317 1.98 6.62 0.87
C GLY A 317 2.30 7.58 2.01
N MET A 318 2.15 7.13 3.25
CA MET A 318 2.49 7.92 4.45
C MET A 318 3.99 8.23 4.55
N ARG A 319 4.86 7.26 4.22
CA ARG A 319 6.32 7.49 4.20
C ARG A 319 6.72 8.52 3.15
N HIS A 320 6.17 8.40 1.94
CA HIS A 320 6.41 9.37 0.87
C HIS A 320 5.97 10.78 1.29
N ALA A 321 4.80 10.90 1.92
CA ALA A 321 4.28 12.15 2.47
C ALA A 321 5.24 12.77 3.48
N ARG A 322 5.74 11.95 4.42
CA ARG A 322 6.70 12.40 5.43
C ARG A 322 8.02 12.85 4.83
N TRP A 323 8.55 12.10 3.85
CA TRP A 323 9.78 12.48 3.15
C TRP A 323 9.60 13.74 2.30
N ALA A 324 8.45 13.89 1.63
CA ALA A 324 8.11 15.10 0.88
C ALA A 324 8.05 16.33 1.81
N THR A 325 7.33 16.22 2.93
CA THR A 325 7.28 17.27 3.95
C THR A 325 8.67 17.64 4.44
N ARG A 326 9.51 16.66 4.76
CA ARG A 326 10.89 16.91 5.23
C ARG A 326 11.70 17.75 4.24
N VAL A 327 11.66 17.43 2.94
CA VAL A 327 12.47 18.17 1.97
C VAL A 327 11.89 19.56 1.67
N ILE A 328 10.57 19.72 1.71
CA ILE A 328 9.91 21.03 1.61
C ILE A 328 10.32 21.93 2.78
N LEU A 329 10.25 21.45 4.01
CA LEU A 329 10.64 22.22 5.20
C LEU A 329 12.12 22.56 5.19
N ARG A 330 13.00 21.67 4.73
CA ARG A 330 14.43 21.97 4.56
C ARG A 330 14.72 22.99 3.48
N ALA A 331 13.84 23.13 2.51
CA ALA A 331 13.99 24.16 1.49
C ALA A 331 13.82 25.57 2.11
N GLY A 332 13.05 25.71 3.20
CA GLY A 332 12.83 27.02 3.85
C GLY A 332 12.32 28.03 2.84
N ASP A 333 12.99 29.18 2.71
CA ASP A 333 12.60 30.26 1.80
C ASP A 333 13.09 30.09 0.35
N ARG A 334 13.87 29.06 0.07
CA ARG A 334 14.34 28.79 -1.30
C ARG A 334 13.17 28.53 -2.24
N PRO A 335 13.22 29.04 -3.46
CA PRO A 335 12.15 28.82 -4.47
C PRO A 335 12.13 27.39 -5.02
N GLU A 336 13.19 26.60 -4.77
CA GLU A 336 13.38 25.26 -5.30
C GLU A 336 14.05 24.34 -4.29
N LEU A 337 13.79 23.04 -4.45
CA LEU A 337 14.48 22.00 -3.71
C LEU A 337 15.95 21.94 -4.11
N ALA A 338 16.84 21.87 -3.14
CA ALA A 338 18.25 21.67 -3.41
C ALA A 338 18.49 20.35 -4.14
N PRO A 339 19.48 20.27 -5.04
CA PRO A 339 19.82 19.04 -5.76
C PRO A 339 20.08 17.83 -4.82
N ALA A 340 20.66 18.08 -3.65
CA ALA A 340 20.90 17.05 -2.64
C ALA A 340 19.59 16.51 -2.06
N ASP A 341 18.60 17.38 -1.77
CA ASP A 341 17.29 16.99 -1.26
C ASP A 341 16.49 16.22 -2.30
N ARG A 342 16.52 16.64 -3.58
CA ARG A 342 15.92 15.91 -4.70
C ARG A 342 16.51 14.51 -4.86
N ARG A 343 17.85 14.39 -4.80
CA ARG A 343 18.53 13.07 -4.86
C ARG A 343 18.18 12.20 -3.66
N TRP A 344 18.10 12.78 -2.47
CA TRP A 344 17.75 12.07 -1.24
C TRP A 344 16.31 11.51 -1.32
N PHE A 345 15.35 12.35 -1.67
CA PHE A 345 13.93 11.94 -1.83
C PHE A 345 13.76 10.85 -2.88
N SER A 346 14.29 11.08 -4.11
CA SER A 346 14.22 10.10 -5.19
C SER A 346 14.84 8.77 -4.80
N ARG A 347 16.00 8.78 -4.13
CA ARG A 347 16.67 7.55 -3.69
C ARG A 347 15.78 6.75 -2.73
N HIS A 348 15.14 7.41 -1.78
CA HIS A 348 14.29 6.73 -0.79
C HIS A 348 13.04 6.14 -1.41
N VAL A 349 12.33 6.91 -2.24
CA VAL A 349 11.14 6.44 -2.95
C VAL A 349 11.49 5.28 -3.88
N HIS A 350 12.51 5.43 -4.71
CA HIS A 350 12.93 4.39 -5.67
C HIS A 350 13.43 3.12 -4.97
N ARG A 351 14.18 3.27 -3.88
CA ARG A 351 14.70 2.13 -3.11
C ARG A 351 13.56 1.32 -2.52
N LEU A 352 12.60 1.99 -1.87
CA LEU A 352 11.43 1.33 -1.30
C LEU A 352 10.63 0.59 -2.38
N GLY A 353 10.23 1.29 -3.46
CA GLY A 353 9.40 0.73 -4.52
C GLY A 353 10.09 -0.42 -5.28
N ARG A 354 11.36 -0.25 -5.68
CA ARG A 354 12.12 -1.29 -6.41
C ARG A 354 12.38 -2.52 -5.55
N SER A 355 12.78 -2.32 -4.30
CA SER A 355 13.10 -3.44 -3.39
C SER A 355 11.86 -4.29 -3.13
N PHE A 356 10.72 -3.68 -2.81
CA PHE A 356 9.49 -4.42 -2.61
C PHE A 356 9.06 -5.17 -3.86
N ASN A 357 8.86 -4.46 -4.96
CA ASN A 357 8.27 -5.04 -6.16
C ASN A 357 9.14 -6.15 -6.77
N SER A 358 10.45 -5.93 -6.88
CA SER A 358 11.35 -6.96 -7.43
C SER A 358 11.49 -8.18 -6.51
N HIS A 359 11.42 -7.98 -5.18
CA HIS A 359 11.53 -9.06 -4.22
C HIS A 359 10.27 -9.94 -4.23
N ILE A 360 9.10 -9.33 -4.11
CA ILE A 360 7.81 -10.04 -4.12
C ILE A 360 7.66 -10.84 -5.42
N GLU A 361 7.95 -10.23 -6.56
CA GLU A 361 7.83 -10.93 -7.84
C GLU A 361 8.75 -12.16 -7.91
N ARG A 362 10.02 -12.01 -7.58
CA ARG A 362 11.01 -13.10 -7.74
C ARG A 362 10.88 -14.17 -6.66
N VAL A 363 10.57 -13.78 -5.44
CA VAL A 363 10.60 -14.69 -4.28
C VAL A 363 9.27 -15.37 -4.09
N ILE A 364 8.16 -14.66 -4.32
CA ILE A 364 6.82 -15.17 -4.02
C ILE A 364 6.15 -15.70 -5.29
N TYR A 365 5.95 -14.84 -6.29
CA TYR A 365 5.15 -15.23 -7.46
C TYR A 365 5.86 -16.21 -8.39
N GLN A 366 7.16 -16.07 -8.58
CA GLN A 366 7.94 -16.92 -9.50
C GLN A 366 8.64 -18.09 -8.81
N ALA A 367 8.73 -18.08 -7.47
CA ALA A 367 9.30 -19.21 -6.77
C ALA A 367 8.40 -20.43 -6.96
N PRO A 368 8.96 -21.61 -7.31
CA PRO A 368 8.18 -22.83 -7.33
C PRO A 368 7.77 -23.16 -5.89
N VAL A 369 6.57 -22.78 -5.52
CA VAL A 369 5.92 -22.98 -4.20
C VAL A 369 5.85 -24.47 -3.83
N ARG A 370 6.02 -25.35 -4.81
CA ARG A 370 6.05 -26.82 -4.66
C ARG A 370 7.10 -27.36 -3.68
N ARG A 371 7.94 -26.52 -3.08
CA ARG A 371 9.07 -26.94 -2.24
C ARG A 371 8.91 -26.53 -0.78
N GLY A 372 7.70 -26.63 -0.28
CA GLY A 372 7.16 -26.55 1.10
C GLY A 372 8.05 -25.95 2.18
N LEU A 373 9.11 -26.63 2.59
CA LEU A 373 9.90 -26.28 3.78
C LEU A 373 10.67 -24.96 3.64
N GLY A 374 11.23 -24.66 2.46
CA GLY A 374 12.03 -23.43 2.27
C GLY A 374 11.18 -22.18 2.25
N MET A 375 10.01 -22.25 1.63
CA MET A 375 9.02 -21.14 1.66
C MET A 375 8.44 -20.98 3.05
N TYR A 376 8.14 -22.07 3.73
CA TYR A 376 7.70 -22.07 5.13
C TYR A 376 8.70 -21.36 6.04
N LEU A 377 9.97 -21.75 6.01
CA LEU A 377 11.03 -21.10 6.78
C LEU A 377 11.25 -19.64 6.38
N ALA A 378 11.25 -19.32 5.08
CA ALA A 378 11.37 -17.95 4.60
C ALA A 378 10.21 -17.07 5.09
N THR A 379 8.98 -17.60 5.09
CA THR A 379 7.81 -16.86 5.56
C THR A 379 7.81 -16.71 7.07
N ILE A 380 8.20 -17.73 7.84
CA ILE A 380 8.36 -17.62 9.30
C ILE A 380 9.41 -16.56 9.64
N VAL A 381 10.58 -16.64 9.02
CA VAL A 381 11.67 -15.66 9.25
C VAL A 381 11.21 -14.26 8.88
N TYR A 382 10.60 -14.10 7.71
CA TYR A 382 10.08 -12.80 7.25
C TYR A 382 9.00 -12.26 8.19
N THR A 383 8.03 -13.09 8.59
CA THR A 383 6.92 -12.67 9.45
C THR A 383 7.39 -12.38 10.87
N SER A 384 8.25 -13.24 11.43
CA SER A 384 8.85 -13.00 12.75
C SER A 384 9.69 -11.73 12.76
N PHE A 385 10.43 -11.49 11.69
CA PHE A 385 11.19 -10.25 11.51
C PHE A 385 10.27 -9.04 11.36
N ALA A 386 9.17 -9.14 10.61
CA ALA A 386 8.17 -8.09 10.48
C ALA A 386 7.59 -7.68 11.84
N PHE A 387 7.25 -8.66 12.69
CA PHE A 387 6.78 -8.42 14.05
C PHE A 387 7.87 -7.81 14.95
N PHE A 388 9.11 -8.28 14.83
CA PHE A 388 10.24 -7.69 15.55
C PHE A 388 10.47 -6.23 15.15
N MET A 389 10.42 -5.94 13.84
CA MET A 389 10.56 -4.57 13.33
C MET A 389 9.40 -3.67 13.75
N ASN A 390 8.17 -4.17 13.83
CA ASN A 390 7.07 -3.40 14.40
C ASN A 390 7.37 -3.01 15.86
N ALA A 391 7.85 -3.93 16.66
CA ALA A 391 8.25 -3.67 18.04
C ALA A 391 9.34 -2.58 18.16
N LEU A 392 10.28 -2.54 17.22
CA LEU A 392 11.26 -1.46 17.15
C LEU A 392 10.63 -0.14 16.69
N TYR A 393 9.74 -0.16 15.69
CA TYR A 393 9.16 1.03 15.09
C TYR A 393 8.10 1.71 15.95
N THR A 394 7.50 1.03 16.91
CA THR A 394 6.65 1.71 17.92
C THR A 394 7.44 2.73 18.74
N ARG A 395 8.78 2.59 18.78
CA ARG A 395 9.69 3.47 19.54
C ARG A 395 10.59 4.35 18.68
N PHE A 396 10.82 3.99 17.43
CA PHE A 396 11.74 4.69 16.53
C PHE A 396 11.04 5.08 15.24
N ASP A 397 11.43 6.21 14.66
CA ASP A 397 10.91 6.68 13.37
C ASP A 397 11.19 5.64 12.25
N PRO A 398 10.14 4.96 11.73
CA PRO A 398 10.31 3.94 10.69
C PRO A 398 10.72 4.53 9.33
N THR A 399 10.77 5.84 9.21
CA THR A 399 11.18 6.57 8.00
C THR A 399 12.63 7.05 8.09
N GLY A 400 13.28 6.83 9.23
CA GLY A 400 14.65 7.25 9.47
C GLY A 400 15.69 6.39 8.73
N PRO A 401 16.94 6.90 8.58
CA PRO A 401 17.99 6.20 7.82
C PRO A 401 18.36 4.84 8.40
N MET A 402 18.36 4.70 9.73
CA MET A 402 18.68 3.44 10.41
C MET A 402 17.61 2.38 10.13
N ALA A 403 16.33 2.74 10.24
CA ALA A 403 15.23 1.84 9.95
C ALA A 403 15.26 1.37 8.49
N MET A 404 15.55 2.27 7.56
CA MET A 404 15.70 1.93 6.14
C MET A 404 16.91 1.02 5.89
N ALA A 405 18.03 1.22 6.59
CA ALA A 405 19.21 0.36 6.44
C ALA A 405 18.97 -1.05 6.97
N ILE A 406 18.31 -1.19 8.12
CA ILE A 406 17.94 -2.50 8.68
C ILE A 406 16.97 -3.21 7.74
N PHE A 407 15.97 -2.50 7.25
CA PHE A 407 14.99 -3.00 6.30
C PHE A 407 15.65 -3.58 5.04
N ASP A 408 16.60 -2.85 4.44
CA ASP A 408 17.33 -3.33 3.27
C ASP A 408 18.21 -4.54 3.58
N GLY A 409 18.88 -4.55 4.73
CA GLY A 409 19.71 -5.68 5.16
C GLY A 409 18.91 -6.98 5.20
N VAL A 410 17.69 -6.92 5.71
CA VAL A 410 16.78 -8.07 5.77
C VAL A 410 16.32 -8.51 4.39
N PHE A 411 15.96 -7.58 3.51
CA PHE A 411 15.60 -7.93 2.14
C PHE A 411 16.75 -8.55 1.37
N VAL A 412 17.97 -8.08 1.58
CA VAL A 412 19.18 -8.67 0.99
C VAL A 412 19.40 -10.10 1.52
N ALA A 413 19.30 -10.30 2.83
CA ALA A 413 19.43 -11.62 3.45
C ALA A 413 18.35 -12.59 2.98
N ALA A 414 17.09 -12.17 2.94
CA ALA A 414 15.99 -12.98 2.45
C ALA A 414 16.16 -13.37 0.97
N ARG A 415 16.60 -12.45 0.13
CA ARG A 415 16.92 -12.74 -1.29
C ARG A 415 18.05 -13.76 -1.43
N GLY A 416 19.10 -13.61 -0.64
CA GLY A 416 20.23 -14.55 -0.62
C GLY A 416 19.78 -15.96 -0.22
N TRP A 417 18.99 -16.06 0.83
CA TRP A 417 18.43 -17.32 1.30
C TRP A 417 17.55 -18.01 0.26
N VAL A 418 16.62 -17.29 -0.34
CA VAL A 418 15.73 -17.86 -1.37
C VAL A 418 16.50 -18.25 -2.62
N ALA A 419 17.48 -17.46 -3.06
CA ALA A 419 18.33 -17.80 -4.18
C ALA A 419 19.12 -19.09 -3.93
N ALA A 420 19.70 -19.24 -2.74
CA ALA A 420 20.41 -20.47 -2.32
C ALA A 420 19.46 -21.67 -2.30
N TRP A 421 18.25 -21.51 -1.77
CA TRP A 421 17.25 -22.58 -1.74
C TRP A 421 16.80 -23.03 -3.13
N ILE A 422 16.55 -22.08 -4.04
CA ILE A 422 16.22 -22.38 -5.44
C ILE A 422 17.37 -23.13 -6.13
N ALA A 423 18.62 -22.70 -5.89
CA ALA A 423 19.79 -23.36 -6.46
C ALA A 423 19.92 -24.81 -5.95
N LEU A 424 19.80 -25.03 -4.65
CA LEU A 424 19.82 -26.37 -4.04
C LEU A 424 18.70 -27.25 -4.58
N GLY A 425 17.52 -26.70 -4.76
CA GLY A 425 16.42 -27.43 -5.35
C GLY A 425 16.65 -27.87 -6.78
N ARG A 426 17.26 -27.01 -7.63
CA ARG A 426 17.63 -27.38 -9.00
C ARG A 426 18.69 -28.51 -9.05
N VAL A 427 19.63 -28.49 -8.11
CA VAL A 427 20.60 -29.57 -7.97
C VAL A 427 19.93 -30.87 -7.56
N ALA A 428 19.04 -30.85 -6.58
CA ALA A 428 18.30 -32.02 -6.13
C ALA A 428 17.44 -32.65 -7.25
N ASP A 429 16.83 -31.80 -8.12
CA ASP A 429 16.05 -32.31 -9.26
C ASP A 429 16.92 -33.00 -10.33
N ARG A 430 18.16 -32.51 -10.55
CA ARG A 430 19.10 -33.11 -11.48
C ARG A 430 19.67 -34.46 -10.97
N LEU A 431 19.63 -34.63 -9.65
CA LEU A 431 20.13 -35.86 -9.01
C LEU A 431 19.03 -36.91 -8.81
N ARG A 432 17.78 -36.62 -9.10
CA ARG A 432 16.70 -37.61 -9.07
C ARG A 432 16.80 -38.52 -10.29
N PRO A 433 16.84 -39.85 -10.10
CA PRO A 433 16.77 -40.77 -11.23
C PRO A 433 15.47 -40.56 -12.00
N ALA A 434 15.57 -40.58 -13.34
CA ALA A 434 14.40 -40.57 -14.21
C ALA A 434 13.48 -41.73 -13.82
N ARG A 435 12.29 -41.42 -13.36
CA ARG A 435 11.21 -42.43 -13.17
C ARG A 435 10.42 -42.58 -14.43
#